data_72af9723e7823e281cb6f8c7c559b572
#
_entry.id   72af9723e7823e281cb6f8c7c559b572
#
_cell.length_a   1.000
_cell.length_b   1.000
_cell.length_c   1.000
_cell.angle_alpha   90.00
_cell.angle_beta   90.00
_cell.angle_gamma   90.00
#
_symmetry.space_group_name_H-M   'P 1'
#
loop_
_entity.id
_entity.type
_entity.pdbx_description
1 polymer ?
#
loop_
_entity_poly.entity_id
_entity_poly.type
_entity_poly.pdbx_seq_one_letter_code
_entity_poly.pdbx_strand_id
1 'polypeptide(L)'
;MKRPVFTVVRLLAILASAAAQPSLSAFAFTRESVTLTAGPVNKNCPIMGKEVDTEAPTREFKGVSIGFCCPGCDRKWDKKSDAEKMSLLAKISPEAVTAILAADDASKRAAQPDAAPAADALASNPAVKVARGYLAACVKADVKALDALFLDKGRATVSENAGDEGTWETYRDHHLMPELKEMPDFKMTVTKEDVQTFGATSIVRQIGSFTVPDPNHRELTKKYLAAVTYVVVDEGGAQKIAHLHWSSRAEKKPDATAPTAPDAGHGNTPGHEHK
;
A
#
# COMPACT_ATOMS: atom_id res chain seq x y z
N MET A 1 -19.63 48.79 -17.26
CA MET A 1 -18.55 48.51 -16.28
C MET A 1 -18.30 47.01 -16.28
N LYS A 2 -17.23 46.56 -16.95
CA LYS A 2 -16.89 45.13 -17.11
C LYS A 2 -15.93 44.75 -15.98
N ARG A 3 -16.30 43.81 -15.13
CA ARG A 3 -15.40 43.16 -14.19
C ARG A 3 -14.78 41.93 -14.84
N PRO A 4 -13.47 41.76 -14.89
CA PRO A 4 -12.85 40.55 -15.31
C PRO A 4 -12.79 39.59 -14.08
N VAL A 5 -13.44 38.44 -14.21
CA VAL A 5 -13.20 37.28 -13.36
C VAL A 5 -12.36 36.34 -14.22
N PHE A 6 -11.10 36.19 -13.95
CA PHE A 6 -10.31 35.03 -14.37
C PHE A 6 -8.91 35.12 -13.81
N THR A 7 -8.61 34.27 -12.87
CA THR A 7 -7.27 33.67 -12.77
C THR A 7 -7.36 32.46 -11.85
N VAL A 8 -7.52 31.31 -12.38
CA VAL A 8 -7.09 30.06 -11.75
C VAL A 8 -6.90 29.05 -12.88
N VAL A 9 -5.76 28.85 -13.28
CA VAL A 9 -4.97 27.66 -13.53
C VAL A 9 -3.58 28.19 -13.89
N ARG A 10 -2.72 28.34 -12.91
CA ARG A 10 -1.29 28.55 -13.16
C ARG A 10 -0.69 27.25 -13.62
N LEU A 11 -0.70 27.07 -14.93
CA LEU A 11 0.24 26.19 -15.59
C LEU A 11 1.61 26.89 -15.53
N LEU A 12 2.44 26.52 -14.57
CA LEU A 12 3.83 26.98 -14.53
C LEU A 12 4.57 26.35 -15.71
N ALA A 13 4.74 27.13 -16.78
CA ALA A 13 5.76 26.88 -17.78
C ALA A 13 7.12 27.17 -17.14
N ILE A 14 7.85 26.13 -16.75
CA ILE A 14 9.24 26.27 -16.30
C ILE A 14 10.10 26.49 -17.54
N LEU A 15 10.61 27.72 -17.65
CA LEU A 15 11.70 28.08 -18.56
C LEU A 15 12.94 27.27 -18.20
N ALA A 16 13.44 26.50 -19.17
CA ALA A 16 14.68 25.77 -19.05
C ALA A 16 15.87 26.74 -18.90
N SER A 17 16.41 26.82 -17.72
CA SER A 17 17.78 27.32 -17.50
C SER A 17 18.71 26.13 -17.47
N ALA A 18 19.57 26.03 -18.47
CA ALA A 18 20.68 25.11 -18.50
C ALA A 18 21.69 25.47 -17.39
N ALA A 19 21.70 24.72 -16.30
CA ALA A 19 22.75 24.73 -15.30
C ALA A 19 23.38 23.35 -15.23
N ALA A 20 24.72 23.32 -15.29
CA ALA A 20 25.56 22.14 -15.29
C ALA A 20 25.17 21.16 -14.18
N GLN A 21 24.92 19.91 -14.54
CA GLN A 21 24.68 18.84 -13.61
C GLN A 21 25.99 18.33 -13.02
N PRO A 22 26.16 18.32 -11.70
CA PRO A 22 27.19 17.49 -11.10
C PRO A 22 26.73 16.01 -11.25
N SER A 23 27.65 15.18 -11.71
CA SER A 23 27.51 13.73 -11.83
C SER A 23 27.02 13.14 -10.50
N LEU A 24 25.76 12.74 -10.46
CA LEU A 24 25.22 11.91 -9.38
C LEU A 24 25.84 10.51 -9.53
N SER A 25 26.84 10.25 -8.67
CA SER A 25 27.28 8.88 -8.37
C SER A 25 26.04 8.05 -8.05
N ALA A 26 25.84 6.99 -8.82
CA ALA A 26 24.83 5.99 -8.54
C ALA A 26 25.11 5.40 -7.15
N PHE A 27 24.40 5.88 -6.15
CA PHE A 27 24.24 5.13 -4.91
C PHE A 27 23.45 3.88 -5.25
N ALA A 28 24.17 2.78 -5.46
CA ALA A 28 23.59 1.46 -5.40
C ALA A 28 22.99 1.33 -3.99
N PHE A 29 21.69 1.52 -3.85
CA PHE A 29 20.95 1.06 -2.69
C PHE A 29 21.04 -0.45 -2.70
N THR A 30 22.11 -0.98 -2.08
CA THR A 30 22.08 -2.34 -1.58
C THR A 30 20.92 -2.37 -0.60
N ARG A 31 19.91 -3.14 -0.95
CA ARG A 31 18.79 -3.49 -0.10
C ARG A 31 19.36 -4.35 1.03
N GLU A 32 20.01 -3.69 1.98
CA GLU A 32 20.24 -4.30 3.29
C GLU A 32 18.85 -4.51 3.86
N SER A 33 18.41 -5.75 3.79
CA SER A 33 17.30 -6.21 4.61
C SER A 33 17.72 -5.92 6.04
N VAL A 34 17.18 -4.87 6.64
CA VAL A 34 17.21 -4.67 8.08
C VAL A 34 16.39 -5.81 8.65
N THR A 35 17.03 -6.95 8.80
CA THR A 35 16.56 -8.00 9.67
C THR A 35 16.67 -7.41 11.05
N LEU A 36 15.57 -6.90 11.60
CA LEU A 36 15.43 -6.75 13.04
C LEU A 36 15.68 -8.15 13.59
N THR A 37 16.92 -8.40 14.01
CA THR A 37 17.29 -9.62 14.71
C THR A 37 16.63 -9.55 16.08
N ALA A 38 15.34 -9.90 16.14
CA ALA A 38 14.79 -10.44 17.36
C ALA A 38 15.70 -11.61 17.72
N GLY A 39 16.20 -11.64 18.96
CA GLY A 39 17.06 -12.72 19.44
C GLY A 39 16.41 -14.09 19.20
N PRO A 40 17.12 -15.19 19.45
CA PRO A 40 16.57 -16.53 19.20
C PRO A 40 15.24 -16.72 19.93
N VAL A 41 14.26 -17.34 19.23
CA VAL A 41 12.90 -17.54 19.75
C VAL A 41 12.81 -18.70 20.76
N ASN A 42 13.85 -19.52 20.86
CA ASN A 42 13.94 -20.65 21.77
C ASN A 42 14.82 -20.32 22.98
N LYS A 43 14.43 -20.79 24.16
CA LYS A 43 15.20 -20.66 25.39
C LYS A 43 16.25 -21.78 25.53
N ASN A 44 15.94 -22.96 25.03
CA ASN A 44 16.79 -24.13 25.15
C ASN A 44 17.26 -24.60 23.76
N CYS A 45 18.53 -25.02 23.67
CA CYS A 45 19.15 -25.55 22.48
C CYS A 45 18.43 -26.83 22.00
N PRO A 46 17.93 -26.90 20.77
CA PRO A 46 17.16 -28.05 20.28
C PRO A 46 18.02 -29.32 20.12
N ILE A 47 19.35 -29.21 20.18
CA ILE A 47 20.28 -30.36 20.04
C ILE A 47 20.63 -30.95 21.41
N MET A 48 20.86 -30.10 22.43
CA MET A 48 21.38 -30.54 23.72
C MET A 48 20.42 -30.30 24.88
N GLY A 49 19.33 -29.59 24.67
CA GLY A 49 18.37 -29.22 25.71
C GLY A 49 18.89 -28.23 26.77
N LYS A 50 20.12 -27.73 26.62
CA LYS A 50 20.71 -26.73 27.52
C LYS A 50 20.24 -25.32 27.14
N GLU A 51 20.33 -24.37 28.06
CA GLU A 51 20.05 -22.97 27.80
C GLU A 51 20.85 -22.44 26.62
N VAL A 52 20.22 -21.59 25.81
CA VAL A 52 20.84 -20.96 24.64
C VAL A 52 21.93 -19.99 25.10
N ASP A 53 23.10 -20.08 24.50
CA ASP A 53 24.17 -19.13 24.67
C ASP A 53 24.02 -18.00 23.63
N THR A 54 23.92 -16.76 24.11
CA THR A 54 23.73 -15.58 23.26
C THR A 54 24.91 -15.28 22.35
N GLU A 55 26.10 -15.82 22.67
CA GLU A 55 27.32 -15.69 21.86
C GLU A 55 27.47 -16.84 20.85
N ALA A 56 26.68 -17.90 20.98
CA ALA A 56 26.71 -19.02 20.04
C ALA A 56 26.05 -18.62 18.69
N PRO A 57 26.53 -19.22 17.57
CA PRO A 57 25.91 -19.00 16.27
C PRO A 57 24.42 -19.35 16.26
N THR A 58 23.58 -18.53 15.67
CA THR A 58 22.18 -18.82 15.41
C THR A 58 21.96 -19.36 14.00
N ARG A 59 20.78 -19.93 13.73
CA ARG A 59 20.33 -20.31 12.38
C ARG A 59 18.91 -19.83 12.14
N GLU A 60 18.68 -19.31 10.96
CA GLU A 60 17.34 -19.02 10.52
C GLU A 60 16.62 -20.31 10.12
N PHE A 61 15.39 -20.51 10.59
CA PHE A 61 14.56 -21.64 10.23
C PHE A 61 13.09 -21.19 10.16
N LYS A 62 12.49 -21.30 8.99
CA LYS A 62 11.09 -20.91 8.73
C LYS A 62 10.74 -19.50 9.24
N GLY A 63 11.61 -18.53 8.95
CA GLY A 63 11.39 -17.12 9.27
C GLY A 63 11.65 -16.72 10.73
N VAL A 64 12.23 -17.62 11.54
CA VAL A 64 12.61 -17.30 12.93
C VAL A 64 14.07 -17.66 13.21
N SER A 65 14.71 -16.94 14.14
CA SER A 65 16.08 -17.23 14.57
C SER A 65 16.09 -18.31 15.65
N ILE A 66 16.87 -19.37 15.46
CA ILE A 66 17.07 -20.48 16.40
C ILE A 66 18.45 -20.37 17.04
N GLY A 67 18.50 -20.35 18.35
CA GLY A 67 19.72 -20.29 19.16
C GLY A 67 20.23 -21.65 19.61
N PHE A 68 21.52 -21.71 19.90
CA PHE A 68 22.21 -22.93 20.36
C PHE A 68 23.02 -22.65 21.64
N CYS A 69 23.35 -23.68 22.37
CA CYS A 69 24.10 -23.58 23.64
C CYS A 69 25.63 -23.62 23.45
N CYS A 70 26.14 -23.86 22.25
CA CYS A 70 27.58 -23.91 21.97
C CYS A 70 27.84 -24.01 20.46
N PRO A 71 29.06 -23.63 20.00
CA PRO A 71 29.51 -23.88 18.65
C PRO A 71 29.51 -25.36 18.28
N GLY A 72 28.94 -25.69 17.12
CA GLY A 72 28.82 -27.06 16.64
C GLY A 72 27.45 -27.70 16.79
N CYS A 73 26.57 -27.15 17.66
CA CYS A 73 25.18 -27.53 17.69
C CYS A 73 24.44 -27.04 16.43
N ASP A 74 24.78 -25.86 15.93
CA ASP A 74 24.35 -25.31 14.65
C ASP A 74 24.67 -26.27 13.48
N ARG A 75 25.88 -26.81 13.40
CA ARG A 75 26.27 -27.77 12.35
C ARG A 75 25.54 -29.12 12.45
N LYS A 76 25.20 -29.57 13.66
CA LYS A 76 24.36 -30.75 13.87
C LYS A 76 22.91 -30.49 13.45
N TRP A 77 22.42 -29.26 13.68
CA TRP A 77 21.13 -28.81 13.25
C TRP A 77 21.01 -28.77 11.73
N ASP A 78 22.02 -28.21 11.05
CA ASP A 78 22.04 -28.09 9.57
C ASP A 78 21.93 -29.45 8.86
N LYS A 79 22.38 -30.53 9.50
CA LYS A 79 22.31 -31.89 8.97
C LYS A 79 20.95 -32.56 9.10
N LYS A 80 20.00 -31.93 9.80
CA LYS A 80 18.69 -32.51 10.05
C LYS A 80 17.67 -32.05 9.00
N SER A 81 16.76 -32.97 8.66
CA SER A 81 15.59 -32.61 7.86
C SER A 81 14.67 -31.64 8.60
N ASP A 82 13.83 -30.92 7.86
CA ASP A 82 12.86 -30.00 8.44
C ASP A 82 11.88 -30.68 9.41
N ALA A 83 11.48 -31.91 9.12
CA ALA A 83 10.63 -32.71 9.99
C ALA A 83 11.31 -33.03 11.32
N GLU A 84 12.61 -33.41 11.30
CA GLU A 84 13.40 -33.65 12.50
C GLU A 84 13.60 -32.36 13.31
N LYS A 85 13.88 -31.23 12.63
CA LYS A 85 14.01 -29.92 13.26
C LYS A 85 12.73 -29.52 13.99
N MET A 86 11.57 -29.64 13.34
CA MET A 86 10.27 -29.38 13.98
C MET A 86 10.00 -30.30 15.16
N SER A 87 10.33 -31.60 15.05
CA SER A 87 10.16 -32.57 16.13
C SER A 87 11.02 -32.25 17.35
N LEU A 88 12.27 -31.80 17.14
CA LEU A 88 13.16 -31.38 18.23
C LEU A 88 12.67 -30.12 18.92
N LEU A 89 12.23 -29.12 18.15
CA LEU A 89 11.64 -27.89 18.71
C LEU A 89 10.38 -28.20 19.52
N ALA A 90 9.50 -29.05 19.02
CA ALA A 90 8.27 -29.41 19.73
C ALA A 90 8.54 -30.07 21.09
N LYS A 91 9.64 -30.82 21.20
CA LYS A 91 10.02 -31.51 22.45
C LYS A 91 10.73 -30.61 23.45
N ILE A 92 11.55 -29.65 22.97
CA ILE A 92 12.50 -28.91 23.81
C ILE A 92 12.11 -27.45 23.95
N SER A 93 11.47 -26.86 22.94
CA SER A 93 11.17 -25.43 22.84
C SER A 93 9.83 -25.21 22.11
N PRO A 94 8.69 -25.58 22.71
CA PRO A 94 7.38 -25.46 22.09
C PRO A 94 7.02 -24.03 21.73
N GLU A 95 7.59 -23.04 22.43
CA GLU A 95 7.47 -21.61 22.10
C GLU A 95 8.04 -21.28 20.71
N ALA A 96 9.13 -21.95 20.30
CA ALA A 96 9.70 -21.77 18.97
C ALA A 96 8.76 -22.31 17.87
N VAL A 97 8.04 -23.39 18.14
CA VAL A 97 7.04 -23.93 17.21
C VAL A 97 5.91 -22.92 17.03
N THR A 98 5.43 -22.30 18.11
CA THR A 98 4.41 -21.25 18.06
C THR A 98 4.88 -20.06 17.22
N ALA A 99 6.13 -19.62 17.43
CA ALA A 99 6.71 -18.52 16.65
C ALA A 99 6.84 -18.86 15.15
N ILE A 100 7.24 -20.10 14.83
CA ILE A 100 7.33 -20.59 13.44
C ILE A 100 5.94 -20.59 12.76
N LEU A 101 4.93 -21.11 13.45
CA LEU A 101 3.56 -21.14 12.90
C LEU A 101 3.03 -19.73 12.69
N ALA A 102 3.30 -18.80 13.59
CA ALA A 102 2.94 -17.40 13.43
C ALA A 102 3.67 -16.73 12.25
N ALA A 103 4.97 -17.03 12.06
CA ALA A 103 5.76 -16.54 10.93
C ALA A 103 5.27 -17.13 9.59
N ASP A 104 4.91 -18.41 9.56
CA ASP A 104 4.35 -19.11 8.40
C ASP A 104 2.98 -18.52 8.00
N ASP A 105 2.12 -18.21 8.97
CA ASP A 105 0.84 -17.55 8.74
C ASP A 105 1.02 -16.11 8.25
N ALA A 106 1.98 -15.37 8.81
CA ALA A 106 2.33 -14.03 8.34
C ALA A 106 2.89 -14.06 6.91
N SER A 107 3.76 -15.05 6.60
CA SER A 107 4.33 -15.26 5.28
C SER A 107 3.27 -15.67 4.24
N LYS A 108 2.32 -16.53 4.63
CA LYS A 108 1.17 -16.91 3.78
C LYS A 108 0.24 -15.72 3.53
N ARG A 109 0.01 -14.86 4.53
CA ARG A 109 -0.74 -13.60 4.34
C ARG A 109 -0.02 -12.62 3.43
N ALA A 110 1.32 -12.54 3.51
CA ALA A 110 2.12 -11.70 2.62
C ALA A 110 2.26 -12.27 1.20
N ALA A 111 2.18 -13.60 1.05
CA ALA A 111 2.30 -14.30 -0.24
C ALA A 111 0.94 -14.54 -0.92
N GLN A 112 -0.20 -14.29 -0.26
CA GLN A 112 -1.49 -14.27 -0.93
C GLN A 112 -1.59 -13.00 -1.77
N PRO A 113 -1.54 -13.09 -3.12
CA PRO A 113 -1.93 -11.97 -3.95
C PRO A 113 -3.42 -11.73 -3.65
N ASP A 114 -3.71 -10.59 -3.02
CA ASP A 114 -5.03 -9.97 -2.83
C ASP A 114 -6.24 -10.87 -3.22
N ALA A 115 -6.55 -11.88 -2.42
CA ALA A 115 -7.91 -12.34 -2.34
C ALA A 115 -8.66 -11.16 -1.68
N ALA A 116 -9.29 -10.32 -2.51
CA ALA A 116 -10.14 -9.25 -2.03
C ALA A 116 -11.10 -9.87 -1.00
N PRO A 117 -11.21 -9.31 0.22
CA PRO A 117 -12.18 -9.81 1.19
C PRO A 117 -13.53 -9.88 0.52
N ALA A 118 -14.33 -10.92 0.83
CA ALA A 118 -15.67 -11.05 0.28
C ALA A 118 -16.39 -9.70 0.40
N ALA A 119 -17.12 -9.30 -0.63
CA ALA A 119 -17.69 -7.93 -0.74
C ALA A 119 -18.46 -7.50 0.53
N ASP A 120 -19.10 -8.45 1.21
CA ASP A 120 -19.82 -8.22 2.47
C ASP A 120 -18.88 -7.95 3.66
N ALA A 121 -17.72 -8.63 3.73
CA ALA A 121 -16.73 -8.41 4.76
C ALA A 121 -16.05 -7.03 4.58
N LEU A 122 -15.81 -6.63 3.33
CA LEU A 122 -15.28 -5.31 3.00
C LEU A 122 -16.30 -4.21 3.38
N ALA A 123 -17.57 -4.38 3.02
CA ALA A 123 -18.62 -3.41 3.32
C ALA A 123 -18.87 -3.22 4.82
N SER A 124 -18.67 -4.27 5.62
CA SER A 124 -18.83 -4.20 7.09
C SER A 124 -17.63 -3.63 7.82
N ASN A 125 -16.44 -3.59 7.20
CA ASN A 125 -15.21 -3.12 7.82
C ASN A 125 -15.30 -1.64 8.25
N PRO A 126 -15.04 -1.29 9.53
CA PRO A 126 -15.18 0.08 10.02
C PRO A 126 -14.28 1.10 9.31
N ALA A 127 -13.03 0.73 8.99
CA ALA A 127 -12.09 1.63 8.29
C ALA A 127 -12.55 1.88 6.84
N VAL A 128 -13.11 0.88 6.17
CA VAL A 128 -13.70 1.02 4.83
C VAL A 128 -14.91 1.95 4.85
N LYS A 129 -15.73 1.88 5.91
CA LYS A 129 -16.85 2.82 6.08
C LYS A 129 -16.38 4.26 6.19
N VAL A 130 -15.26 4.51 6.88
CA VAL A 130 -14.64 5.85 6.96
C VAL A 130 -14.17 6.32 5.59
N ALA A 131 -13.46 5.51 4.82
CA ALA A 131 -13.00 5.86 3.47
C ALA A 131 -14.18 6.15 2.51
N ARG A 132 -15.25 5.34 2.55
CA ARG A 132 -16.47 5.58 1.78
C ARG A 132 -17.20 6.83 2.25
N GLY A 133 -17.20 7.08 3.56
CA GLY A 133 -17.76 8.29 4.18
C GLY A 133 -17.08 9.55 3.67
N TYR A 134 -15.76 9.54 3.49
CA TYR A 134 -15.01 10.66 2.92
C TYR A 134 -15.50 11.00 1.50
N LEU A 135 -15.57 10.03 0.60
CA LEU A 135 -16.06 10.28 -0.76
C LEU A 135 -17.53 10.75 -0.76
N ALA A 136 -18.37 10.16 0.10
CA ALA A 136 -19.77 10.57 0.21
C ALA A 136 -19.94 12.02 0.73
N ALA A 137 -19.05 12.44 1.64
CA ALA A 137 -19.04 13.81 2.17
C ALA A 137 -18.48 14.80 1.14
N CYS A 138 -17.46 14.41 0.35
CA CYS A 138 -16.95 15.21 -0.78
C CYS A 138 -18.06 15.50 -1.81
N VAL A 139 -18.85 14.51 -2.20
CA VAL A 139 -19.99 14.66 -3.13
C VAL A 139 -20.98 15.74 -2.65
N LYS A 140 -21.13 15.91 -1.33
CA LYS A 140 -22.05 16.88 -0.71
C LYS A 140 -21.37 18.18 -0.31
N ALA A 141 -20.06 18.27 -0.46
CA ALA A 141 -19.23 19.33 0.14
C ALA A 141 -19.54 19.56 1.63
N ASP A 142 -19.82 18.47 2.37
CA ASP A 142 -20.23 18.50 3.77
C ASP A 142 -19.01 18.58 4.69
N VAL A 143 -18.57 19.81 4.99
CA VAL A 143 -17.41 20.09 5.86
C VAL A 143 -17.53 19.40 7.21
N LYS A 144 -18.71 19.43 7.83
CA LYS A 144 -18.91 18.85 9.16
C LYS A 144 -18.74 17.32 9.13
N ALA A 145 -19.28 16.67 8.11
CA ALA A 145 -19.10 15.23 7.92
C ALA A 145 -17.65 14.88 7.63
N LEU A 146 -16.95 15.68 6.80
CA LEU A 146 -15.53 15.53 6.53
C LEU A 146 -14.70 15.64 7.81
N ASP A 147 -14.85 16.70 8.59
CA ASP A 147 -14.11 16.90 9.84
C ASP A 147 -14.31 15.77 10.84
N ALA A 148 -15.52 15.20 10.88
CA ALA A 148 -15.82 14.09 11.77
C ALA A 148 -15.02 12.81 11.43
N LEU A 149 -14.47 12.68 10.22
CA LEU A 149 -13.73 11.50 9.77
C LEU A 149 -12.22 11.56 10.09
N PHE A 150 -11.66 12.74 10.29
CA PHE A 150 -10.23 12.94 10.52
C PHE A 150 -9.89 13.05 12.01
N LEU A 151 -8.62 12.75 12.34
CA LEU A 151 -8.06 13.17 13.61
C LEU A 151 -8.02 14.70 13.67
N ASP A 152 -8.40 15.26 14.80
CA ASP A 152 -8.46 16.72 15.00
C ASP A 152 -7.11 17.35 15.36
N LYS A 153 -7.10 18.68 15.50
CA LYS A 153 -5.98 19.48 16.04
C LYS A 153 -4.66 19.28 15.31
N GLY A 154 -4.70 19.19 14.00
CA GLY A 154 -3.49 19.06 13.17
C GLY A 154 -2.82 17.69 13.24
N ARG A 155 -3.49 16.67 13.80
CA ARG A 155 -2.94 15.31 13.89
C ARG A 155 -3.13 14.47 12.62
N ALA A 156 -4.03 14.89 11.75
CA ALA A 156 -4.19 14.28 10.43
C ALA A 156 -3.42 15.07 9.40
N THR A 157 -2.79 14.36 8.46
CA THR A 157 -2.00 14.94 7.37
C THR A 157 -2.53 14.51 6.02
N VAL A 158 -2.25 15.31 4.99
CA VAL A 158 -2.66 15.04 3.61
C VAL A 158 -1.49 15.21 2.67
N SER A 159 -1.38 14.31 1.70
CA SER A 159 -0.49 14.45 0.55
C SER A 159 -1.31 14.31 -0.73
N GLU A 160 -1.06 15.17 -1.72
CA GLU A 160 -1.72 15.09 -3.00
C GLU A 160 -0.74 15.24 -4.15
N ASN A 161 -0.80 14.33 -5.14
CA ASN A 161 -0.01 14.37 -6.38
C ASN A 161 1.49 14.67 -6.17
N ALA A 162 2.10 14.04 -5.14
CA ALA A 162 3.46 14.24 -4.67
C ALA A 162 3.71 15.60 -3.95
N GLY A 163 2.67 16.37 -3.65
CA GLY A 163 2.71 17.55 -2.77
C GLY A 163 2.45 17.17 -1.32
N ASP A 164 3.09 17.88 -0.39
CA ASP A 164 2.73 17.88 1.02
C ASP A 164 1.72 19.01 1.27
N GLU A 165 0.48 18.64 1.54
CA GLU A 165 -0.61 19.57 1.78
C GLU A 165 -0.73 19.99 3.27
N GLY A 166 0.13 19.42 4.12
CA GLY A 166 0.17 19.69 5.54
C GLY A 166 -0.95 19.02 6.33
N THR A 167 -1.61 19.75 7.22
CA THR A 167 -2.69 19.21 8.04
C THR A 167 -4.01 19.10 7.29
N TRP A 168 -4.91 18.26 7.80
CA TRP A 168 -6.26 18.15 7.25
C TRP A 168 -6.97 19.51 7.14
N GLU A 169 -6.88 20.31 8.19
CA GLU A 169 -7.54 21.62 8.24
C GLU A 169 -7.01 22.57 7.15
N THR A 170 -5.69 22.57 6.95
CA THR A 170 -5.03 23.36 5.90
C THR A 170 -5.48 22.91 4.52
N TYR A 171 -5.41 21.60 4.25
CA TYR A 171 -5.84 21.03 2.98
C TYR A 171 -7.33 21.29 2.70
N ARG A 172 -8.19 21.05 3.69
CA ARG A 172 -9.62 21.29 3.58
C ARG A 172 -9.92 22.72 3.16
N ASP A 173 -9.34 23.71 3.86
CA ASP A 173 -9.70 25.11 3.69
C ASP A 173 -9.08 25.74 2.44
N HIS A 174 -7.86 25.36 2.08
CA HIS A 174 -7.11 26.00 1.02
C HIS A 174 -7.09 25.21 -0.30
N HIS A 175 -7.45 23.93 -0.29
CA HIS A 175 -7.43 23.07 -1.48
C HIS A 175 -8.79 22.41 -1.74
N LEU A 176 -9.22 21.49 -0.90
CA LEU A 176 -10.38 20.64 -1.16
C LEU A 176 -11.69 21.45 -1.32
N MET A 177 -12.00 22.33 -0.37
CA MET A 177 -13.28 23.06 -0.41
C MET A 177 -13.38 24.06 -1.57
N PRO A 178 -12.33 24.81 -1.93
CA PRO A 178 -12.32 25.58 -3.18
C PRO A 178 -12.57 24.72 -4.42
N GLU A 179 -11.91 23.55 -4.54
CA GLU A 179 -12.10 22.65 -5.69
C GLU A 179 -13.50 22.06 -5.78
N LEU A 180 -14.08 21.61 -4.66
CA LEU A 180 -15.44 21.06 -4.64
C LEU A 180 -16.49 22.11 -5.04
N LYS A 181 -16.25 23.41 -4.78
CA LYS A 181 -17.13 24.50 -5.27
C LYS A 181 -17.04 24.65 -6.79
N GLU A 182 -15.88 24.40 -7.38
CA GLU A 182 -15.71 24.45 -8.84
C GLU A 182 -16.22 23.19 -9.54
N MET A 183 -16.35 22.10 -8.79
CA MET A 183 -16.79 20.78 -9.26
C MET A 183 -18.05 20.30 -8.51
N PRO A 184 -19.21 20.97 -8.67
CA PRO A 184 -20.43 20.64 -7.90
C PRO A 184 -20.94 19.21 -8.14
N ASP A 185 -20.57 18.62 -9.30
CA ASP A 185 -20.94 17.26 -9.68
C ASP A 185 -19.82 16.26 -9.42
N PHE A 186 -18.85 16.62 -8.56
CA PHE A 186 -17.74 15.73 -8.24
C PHE A 186 -18.24 14.38 -7.73
N LYS A 187 -17.81 13.33 -8.38
CA LYS A 187 -18.09 11.95 -7.98
C LYS A 187 -16.96 11.03 -8.46
N MET A 188 -16.32 10.36 -7.53
CA MET A 188 -15.40 9.27 -7.85
C MET A 188 -16.14 7.94 -7.95
N THR A 189 -15.98 7.25 -9.07
CA THR A 189 -16.41 5.86 -9.24
C THR A 189 -15.29 4.94 -8.83
N VAL A 190 -15.44 4.25 -7.69
CA VAL A 190 -14.45 3.28 -7.19
C VAL A 190 -14.62 1.97 -7.96
N THR A 191 -13.53 1.49 -8.56
CA THR A 191 -13.48 0.23 -9.31
C THR A 191 -12.77 -0.89 -8.55
N LYS A 192 -11.86 -0.54 -7.64
CA LYS A 192 -11.18 -1.46 -6.74
C LYS A 192 -11.08 -0.83 -5.35
N GLU A 193 -11.35 -1.62 -4.32
CA GLU A 193 -11.20 -1.23 -2.92
C GLU A 193 -10.64 -2.39 -2.13
N ASP A 194 -9.66 -2.13 -1.28
CA ASP A 194 -9.08 -3.14 -0.39
C ASP A 194 -8.70 -2.51 0.96
N VAL A 195 -8.54 -3.37 1.96
CA VAL A 195 -8.14 -2.96 3.31
C VAL A 195 -7.16 -3.96 3.90
N GLN A 196 -6.12 -3.44 4.55
CA GLN A 196 -5.16 -4.21 5.35
C GLN A 196 -5.15 -3.64 6.76
N THR A 197 -5.21 -4.50 7.78
CA THR A 197 -5.25 -4.08 9.19
C THR A 197 -4.02 -4.58 9.93
N PHE A 198 -3.37 -3.68 10.66
CA PHE A 198 -2.16 -3.89 11.44
C PHE A 198 -2.41 -3.39 12.87
N GLY A 199 -2.89 -4.28 13.74
CA GLY A 199 -3.29 -3.90 15.09
C GLY A 199 -4.42 -2.86 15.09
N ALA A 200 -4.20 -1.69 15.68
CA ALA A 200 -5.17 -0.59 15.73
C ALA A 200 -5.16 0.31 14.46
N THR A 201 -4.33 0.00 13.46
CA THR A 201 -4.21 0.78 12.23
C THR A 201 -4.70 -0.02 11.04
N SER A 202 -5.49 0.60 10.19
CA SER A 202 -5.92 0.03 8.92
C SER A 202 -5.47 0.93 7.76
N ILE A 203 -5.04 0.31 6.66
CA ILE A 203 -4.75 0.98 5.40
C ILE A 203 -5.86 0.60 4.43
N VAL A 204 -6.68 1.57 4.03
CA VAL A 204 -7.70 1.40 2.99
C VAL A 204 -7.18 2.00 1.71
N ARG A 205 -7.31 1.28 0.60
CA ARG A 205 -6.96 1.78 -0.74
C ARG A 205 -8.18 1.73 -1.64
N GLN A 206 -8.41 2.82 -2.37
CA GLN A 206 -9.45 2.92 -3.38
C GLN A 206 -8.83 3.33 -4.71
N ILE A 207 -9.15 2.59 -5.77
CA ILE A 207 -8.76 2.91 -7.14
C ILE A 207 -10.05 3.19 -7.90
N GLY A 208 -10.05 4.23 -8.72
CA GLY A 208 -11.24 4.59 -9.46
C GLY A 208 -10.99 5.67 -10.49
N SER A 209 -12.07 6.34 -10.88
CA SER A 209 -12.01 7.46 -11.83
C SER A 209 -13.06 8.50 -11.50
N PHE A 210 -12.79 9.74 -11.89
CA PHE A 210 -13.72 10.85 -11.84
C PHE A 210 -13.60 11.71 -13.10
N THR A 211 -14.57 12.57 -13.33
CA THR A 211 -14.56 13.51 -14.45
C THR A 211 -14.60 14.92 -13.94
N VAL A 212 -13.87 15.81 -14.61
CA VAL A 212 -13.91 17.25 -14.37
C VAL A 212 -14.25 17.98 -15.66
N PRO A 213 -14.92 19.14 -15.62
CA PRO A 213 -15.09 19.99 -16.79
C PRO A 213 -13.73 20.38 -17.37
N ASP A 214 -13.60 20.39 -18.69
CA ASP A 214 -12.39 20.91 -19.32
C ASP A 214 -12.31 22.43 -19.09
N PRO A 215 -11.21 22.96 -18.53
CA PRO A 215 -11.11 24.39 -18.22
C PRO A 215 -11.21 25.30 -19.48
N ASN A 216 -10.82 24.76 -20.65
CA ASN A 216 -10.86 25.50 -21.92
C ASN A 216 -12.14 25.26 -22.72
N HIS A 217 -12.84 24.15 -22.48
CA HIS A 217 -14.03 23.67 -23.18
C HIS A 217 -15.00 23.08 -22.17
N ARG A 218 -15.78 23.95 -21.52
CA ARG A 218 -16.67 23.55 -20.41
C ARG A 218 -17.76 22.54 -20.79
N GLU A 219 -18.06 22.44 -22.07
CA GLU A 219 -18.96 21.43 -22.64
C GLU A 219 -18.32 20.02 -22.71
N LEU A 220 -16.99 19.95 -22.57
CA LEU A 220 -16.24 18.69 -22.55
C LEU A 220 -15.83 18.34 -21.12
N THR A 221 -15.70 17.05 -20.87
CA THR A 221 -15.18 16.54 -19.61
C THR A 221 -13.88 15.80 -19.85
N LYS A 222 -12.96 15.93 -18.90
CA LYS A 222 -11.74 15.12 -18.84
C LYS A 222 -11.91 14.06 -17.75
N LYS A 223 -11.60 12.82 -18.11
CA LYS A 223 -11.58 11.71 -17.17
C LYS A 223 -10.20 11.59 -16.54
N TYR A 224 -10.19 11.40 -15.22
CA TYR A 224 -9.02 11.16 -14.42
C TYR A 224 -9.10 9.78 -13.78
N LEU A 225 -7.97 9.09 -13.72
CA LEU A 225 -7.77 7.91 -12.89
C LEU A 225 -7.23 8.37 -11.55
N ALA A 226 -7.76 7.82 -10.47
CA ALA A 226 -7.34 8.17 -9.12
C ALA A 226 -6.99 6.94 -8.28
N ALA A 227 -6.03 7.13 -7.39
CA ALA A 227 -5.69 6.20 -6.33
C ALA A 227 -5.71 6.97 -5.00
N VAL A 228 -6.48 6.49 -4.05
CA VAL A 228 -6.60 7.09 -2.72
C VAL A 228 -6.18 6.08 -1.68
N THR A 229 -5.31 6.49 -0.78
CA THR A 229 -4.88 5.69 0.38
C THR A 229 -5.26 6.43 1.66
N TYR A 230 -5.92 5.72 2.55
CA TYR A 230 -6.30 6.20 3.87
C TYR A 230 -5.56 5.39 4.92
N VAL A 231 -4.83 6.06 5.82
CA VAL A 231 -4.36 5.47 7.06
C VAL A 231 -5.40 5.77 8.13
N VAL A 232 -6.10 4.75 8.57
CA VAL A 232 -7.19 4.84 9.53
C VAL A 232 -6.75 4.24 10.85
N VAL A 233 -6.97 4.94 11.95
CA VAL A 233 -6.61 4.51 13.30
C VAL A 233 -7.84 4.47 14.20
N ASP A 234 -7.79 3.60 15.22
CA ASP A 234 -8.79 3.62 16.27
C ASP A 234 -8.45 4.71 17.31
N GLU A 235 -9.36 5.63 17.52
CA GLU A 235 -9.27 6.66 18.53
C GLU A 235 -10.46 6.54 19.50
N GLY A 236 -10.23 5.84 20.60
CA GLY A 236 -11.27 5.68 21.63
C GLY A 236 -12.52 4.93 21.16
N GLY A 237 -12.37 3.95 20.28
CA GLY A 237 -13.44 3.18 19.67
C GLY A 237 -14.04 3.79 18.40
N ALA A 238 -13.55 4.96 17.96
CA ALA A 238 -13.93 5.59 16.70
C ALA A 238 -12.81 5.47 15.66
N GLN A 239 -13.15 5.06 14.45
CA GLN A 239 -12.18 5.02 13.36
C GLN A 239 -11.98 6.41 12.77
N LYS A 240 -10.73 6.87 12.66
CA LYS A 240 -10.36 8.21 12.21
C LYS A 240 -9.24 8.14 11.18
N ILE A 241 -9.28 9.01 10.17
CA ILE A 241 -8.20 9.17 9.20
C ILE A 241 -7.05 9.94 9.87
N ALA A 242 -5.88 9.31 9.95
CA ALA A 242 -4.64 9.94 10.41
C ALA A 242 -3.82 10.47 9.23
N HIS A 243 -3.96 9.85 8.05
CA HIS A 243 -3.32 10.31 6.81
C HIS A 243 -4.16 9.98 5.60
N LEU A 244 -4.24 10.92 4.67
CA LEU A 244 -4.83 10.76 3.35
C LEU A 244 -3.76 11.01 2.29
N HIS A 245 -3.63 10.09 1.34
CA HIS A 245 -2.88 10.35 0.12
C HIS A 245 -3.79 10.21 -1.10
N TRP A 246 -3.97 11.30 -1.83
CA TRP A 246 -4.69 11.35 -3.09
C TRP A 246 -3.70 11.48 -4.24
N SER A 247 -3.84 10.64 -5.25
CA SER A 247 -3.05 10.73 -6.47
C SER A 247 -3.97 10.58 -7.68
N SER A 248 -3.85 11.47 -8.65
CA SER A 248 -4.65 11.41 -9.85
C SER A 248 -3.83 11.73 -11.11
N ARG A 249 -4.30 11.22 -12.25
CA ARG A 249 -3.74 11.56 -13.56
C ARG A 249 -4.83 11.51 -14.62
N ALA A 250 -4.71 12.37 -15.63
CA ALA A 250 -5.60 12.31 -16.78
C ALA A 250 -5.53 10.92 -17.46
N GLU A 251 -6.68 10.37 -17.82
CA GLU A 251 -6.75 9.16 -18.62
C GLU A 251 -6.20 9.46 -20.02
N LYS A 252 -5.18 8.69 -20.45
CA LYS A 252 -4.67 8.81 -21.81
C LYS A 252 -5.71 8.25 -22.77
N LYS A 253 -6.10 9.03 -23.79
CA LYS A 253 -6.88 8.48 -24.92
C LYS A 253 -6.06 7.35 -25.54
N PRO A 254 -6.69 6.23 -25.94
CA PRO A 254 -6.01 5.22 -26.74
C PRO A 254 -5.41 5.89 -27.97
N ASP A 255 -4.14 5.61 -28.23
CA ASP A 255 -3.49 6.12 -29.43
C ASP A 255 -4.17 5.46 -30.65
N ALA A 256 -4.93 6.25 -31.41
CA ALA A 256 -5.66 5.76 -32.59
C ALA A 256 -4.72 5.24 -33.68
N THR A 257 -3.40 5.42 -33.50
CA THR A 257 -2.35 5.01 -34.43
C THR A 257 -1.57 3.77 -33.98
N ALA A 258 -1.90 3.17 -32.82
CA ALA A 258 -1.25 1.93 -32.42
C ALA A 258 -1.69 0.82 -33.42
N PRO A 259 -0.74 0.20 -34.17
CA PRO A 259 -1.10 -0.88 -35.07
C PRO A 259 -1.68 -2.02 -34.25
N THR A 260 -2.90 -2.45 -34.59
CA THR A 260 -3.46 -3.70 -34.09
C THR A 260 -2.45 -4.81 -34.39
N ALA A 261 -1.93 -5.45 -33.35
CA ALA A 261 -1.08 -6.63 -33.52
C ALA A 261 -1.79 -7.61 -34.47
N PRO A 262 -1.13 -8.12 -35.51
CA PRO A 262 -1.76 -9.07 -36.42
C PRO A 262 -2.16 -10.29 -35.60
N ASP A 263 -3.43 -10.68 -35.77
CA ASP A 263 -3.99 -11.90 -35.24
C ASP A 263 -3.06 -13.07 -35.61
N ALA A 264 -2.42 -13.68 -34.62
CA ALA A 264 -1.58 -14.87 -34.81
C ALA A 264 -2.52 -16.04 -35.14
N GLY A 265 -2.94 -16.07 -36.41
CA GLY A 265 -3.71 -17.17 -36.98
C GLY A 265 -2.99 -18.48 -36.72
N HIS A 266 -3.60 -19.36 -35.96
CA HIS A 266 -3.20 -20.75 -35.81
C HIS A 266 -3.21 -21.42 -37.18
N GLY A 267 -2.03 -21.44 -37.83
CA GLY A 267 -1.78 -22.21 -39.04
C GLY A 267 -1.88 -23.72 -38.73
N ASN A 268 -2.95 -24.32 -39.18
CA ASN A 268 -3.17 -25.74 -39.22
C ASN A 268 -2.16 -26.37 -40.18
N THR A 269 -1.17 -27.12 -39.69
CA THR A 269 -0.20 -27.85 -40.50
C THR A 269 -0.85 -29.16 -40.96
N PRO A 270 -0.93 -29.46 -42.29
CA PRO A 270 -1.42 -30.75 -42.76
C PRO A 270 -0.36 -31.83 -42.57
N GLY A 271 -0.82 -33.03 -42.22
CA GLY A 271 -0.03 -34.20 -41.91
C GLY A 271 0.84 -34.67 -43.08
N HIS A 272 2.06 -35.14 -42.72
CA HIS A 272 2.92 -35.94 -43.60
C HIS A 272 2.47 -37.40 -43.54
N GLU A 273 1.96 -37.90 -44.67
CA GLU A 273 1.87 -39.36 -44.94
C GLU A 273 3.24 -39.92 -45.26
N HIS A 274 3.63 -40.94 -44.57
CA HIS A 274 4.74 -41.82 -44.94
C HIS A 274 4.28 -42.93 -45.86
N LYS A 275 4.94 -43.05 -47.02
CA LYS A 275 5.08 -44.25 -47.82
C LYS A 275 6.44 -44.84 -47.64
#